data_ef501c5e4877c901a5199e1f434e9160
#
_entry.id   ef501c5e4877c901a5199e1f434e9160
#
_cell.length_a   1.000
_cell.length_b   1.000
_cell.length_c   1.000
_cell.angle_alpha   90.00
_cell.angle_beta   90.00
_cell.angle_gamma   90.00
#
_symmetry.space_group_name_H-M   'P 1'
#
loop_
_entity.id
_entity.type
_entity.pdbx_description
1 polymer ?
#
loop_
_entity_poly.entity_id
_entity_poly.type
_entity_poly.pdbx_seq_one_letter_code
_entity_poly.pdbx_strand_id
1 'polypeptide(L)'
;MNRIAFLVCSAVFLITAQIQAQTSINKPKTAQVMGKQTIYQFKVQDLSGDTFDFSSLKGKKIMIVNTASKCGLTPQYKDLEAIYKEYKDKGFVIVGFPANNFASQEPGTNKEIETFCQQNYGVTFPMMDKISVKGDDMAEIYKFLTQKSKNGVQDSEVEWNFQKYLINEKGELVKVIKPRTLPTDPEIISWIKG
;
A
#
# COMPACT_ATOMS: atom_id res chain seq x y z
N MET A 1 15.85 -101.45 17.48
CA MET A 1 17.06 -100.63 17.25
C MET A 1 16.78 -99.88 15.93
N ASN A 2 16.11 -98.72 16.05
CA ASN A 2 15.66 -97.94 14.88
C ASN A 2 16.37 -96.60 14.85
N ARG A 3 16.93 -96.35 13.73
CA ARG A 3 17.52 -95.02 13.43
C ARG A 3 16.47 -94.20 12.63
N ILE A 4 16.04 -93.15 13.22
CA ILE A 4 15.16 -92.20 12.58
C ILE A 4 16.06 -91.15 11.94
N ALA A 5 15.94 -90.97 10.61
CA ALA A 5 16.57 -89.95 9.81
C ALA A 5 15.70 -88.65 9.85
N PHE A 6 16.30 -87.57 10.30
CA PHE A 6 15.67 -86.25 10.20
C PHE A 6 16.00 -85.60 8.86
N LEU A 7 14.99 -85.38 8.03
CA LEU A 7 15.07 -84.53 6.85
C LEU A 7 14.92 -83.05 7.26
N VAL A 8 15.97 -82.30 7.08
CA VAL A 8 15.91 -80.86 7.24
C VAL A 8 15.52 -80.23 5.90
N CYS A 9 14.33 -79.69 5.87
CA CYS A 9 13.83 -78.97 4.70
C CYS A 9 14.20 -77.47 4.86
N SER A 10 15.21 -77.03 4.11
CA SER A 10 15.62 -75.60 4.10
C SER A 10 14.68 -74.82 3.19
N ALA A 11 13.80 -74.05 3.80
CA ALA A 11 13.01 -73.08 3.08
C ALA A 11 13.80 -71.78 2.87
N VAL A 12 14.20 -71.54 1.63
CA VAL A 12 14.85 -70.28 1.23
C VAL A 12 13.73 -69.24 1.03
N PHE A 13 13.62 -68.32 1.96
CA PHE A 13 12.77 -67.10 1.84
C PHE A 13 13.47 -66.09 0.93
N LEU A 14 13.03 -65.97 -0.30
CA LEU A 14 13.40 -64.88 -1.17
C LEU A 14 12.61 -63.62 -0.75
N ILE A 15 13.29 -62.72 -0.05
CA ILE A 15 12.75 -61.38 0.24
C ILE A 15 12.97 -60.52 -0.98
N THR A 16 11.92 -60.37 -1.80
CA THR A 16 11.88 -59.34 -2.83
C THR A 16 11.62 -57.99 -2.22
N ALA A 17 12.68 -57.18 -2.09
CA ALA A 17 12.56 -55.79 -1.71
C ALA A 17 11.90 -55.01 -2.85
N GLN A 18 10.62 -54.66 -2.72
CA GLN A 18 9.96 -53.71 -3.60
C GLN A 18 10.41 -52.31 -3.23
N ILE A 19 11.29 -51.75 -4.04
CA ILE A 19 11.64 -50.32 -3.98
C ILE A 19 10.44 -49.55 -4.60
N GLN A 20 9.57 -49.05 -3.74
CA GLN A 20 8.58 -48.03 -4.13
C GLN A 20 9.31 -46.71 -4.33
N ALA A 21 9.60 -46.39 -5.58
CA ALA A 21 10.03 -45.05 -5.95
C ALA A 21 8.84 -44.09 -5.72
N GLN A 22 8.87 -43.38 -4.62
CA GLN A 22 7.97 -42.23 -4.39
C GLN A 22 8.42 -41.10 -5.32
N THR A 23 7.83 -41.04 -6.51
CA THR A 23 7.86 -39.87 -7.35
C THR A 23 7.07 -38.77 -6.65
N SER A 24 7.77 -37.93 -5.89
CA SER A 24 7.22 -36.66 -5.40
C SER A 24 6.96 -35.80 -6.65
N ILE A 25 5.71 -35.81 -7.10
CA ILE A 25 5.23 -34.86 -8.11
C ILE A 25 5.25 -33.50 -7.45
N ASN A 26 6.31 -32.75 -7.69
CA ASN A 26 6.36 -31.32 -7.41
C ASN A 26 5.26 -30.65 -8.24
N LYS A 27 4.07 -30.53 -7.65
CA LYS A 27 2.97 -29.75 -8.19
C LYS A 27 3.51 -28.34 -8.37
N PRO A 28 3.57 -27.77 -9.59
CA PRO A 28 4.02 -26.41 -9.75
C PRO A 28 3.15 -25.52 -8.87
N LYS A 29 3.79 -24.75 -7.99
CA LYS A 29 3.13 -23.73 -7.17
C LYS A 29 2.41 -22.83 -8.15
N THR A 30 1.12 -23.00 -8.28
CA THR A 30 0.26 -22.19 -9.14
C THR A 30 0.59 -20.75 -8.80
N ALA A 31 1.21 -20.02 -9.73
CA ALA A 31 1.38 -18.60 -9.60
C ALA A 31 -0.06 -18.05 -9.44
N GLN A 32 -0.41 -17.67 -8.22
CA GLN A 32 -1.64 -16.94 -8.00
C GLN A 32 -1.53 -15.73 -8.92
N VAL A 33 -2.40 -15.65 -9.91
CA VAL A 33 -2.65 -14.42 -10.64
C VAL A 33 -3.10 -13.44 -9.56
N MET A 34 -2.15 -12.70 -9.02
CA MET A 34 -2.45 -11.64 -8.06
C MET A 34 -3.31 -10.65 -8.82
N GLY A 35 -4.60 -10.65 -8.55
CA GLY A 35 -5.52 -9.67 -9.10
C GLY A 35 -4.92 -8.29 -8.86
N LYS A 36 -5.09 -7.38 -9.84
CA LYS A 36 -4.57 -6.01 -9.76
C LYS A 36 -4.91 -5.42 -8.38
N GLN A 37 -3.90 -5.08 -7.60
CA GLN A 37 -4.10 -4.48 -6.29
C GLN A 37 -4.75 -3.11 -6.44
N THR A 38 -5.59 -2.75 -5.50
CA THR A 38 -6.23 -1.44 -5.43
C THR A 38 -5.99 -0.81 -4.08
N ILE A 39 -6.16 0.51 -3.99
CA ILE A 39 -6.03 1.24 -2.71
C ILE A 39 -7.00 0.73 -1.65
N TYR A 40 -8.11 0.11 -2.04
CA TYR A 40 -9.17 -0.34 -1.13
C TYR A 40 -8.80 -1.52 -0.22
N GLN A 41 -7.66 -2.16 -0.44
CA GLN A 41 -7.15 -3.21 0.45
C GLN A 41 -6.51 -2.66 1.74
N PHE A 42 -6.20 -1.36 1.79
CA PHE A 42 -5.48 -0.78 2.91
C PHE A 42 -6.41 -0.30 4.02
N LYS A 43 -5.97 -0.58 5.26
CA LYS A 43 -6.46 0.02 6.48
C LYS A 43 -5.25 0.65 7.17
N VAL A 44 -5.38 1.89 7.56
CA VAL A 44 -4.32 2.67 8.20
C VAL A 44 -4.89 3.34 9.46
N GLN A 45 -4.06 3.95 10.28
CA GLN A 45 -4.53 4.77 11.38
C GLN A 45 -4.57 6.24 10.95
N ASP A 46 -5.53 6.99 11.46
CA ASP A 46 -5.57 8.44 11.35
C ASP A 46 -4.75 9.11 12.47
N LEU A 47 -4.68 10.44 12.48
CA LEU A 47 -3.94 11.20 13.50
C LEU A 47 -4.46 10.96 14.93
N SER A 48 -5.71 10.53 15.10
CA SER A 48 -6.32 10.20 16.39
C SER A 48 -6.03 8.76 16.84
N GLY A 49 -5.50 7.91 15.94
CA GLY A 49 -5.25 6.49 16.16
C GLY A 49 -6.44 5.61 15.79
N ASP A 50 -7.50 6.17 15.22
CA ASP A 50 -8.65 5.41 14.73
C ASP A 50 -8.34 4.74 13.38
N THR A 51 -8.98 3.59 13.12
CA THR A 51 -8.78 2.88 11.85
C THR A 51 -9.51 3.56 10.71
N PHE A 52 -8.75 4.01 9.72
CA PHE A 52 -9.25 4.51 8.44
C PHE A 52 -9.22 3.38 7.39
N ASP A 53 -10.39 2.95 6.91
CA ASP A 53 -10.53 1.89 5.91
C ASP A 53 -10.75 2.50 4.53
N PHE A 54 -9.77 2.35 3.62
CA PHE A 54 -9.88 2.86 2.26
C PHE A 54 -11.03 2.27 1.46
N SER A 55 -11.57 1.11 1.86
CA SER A 55 -12.74 0.53 1.20
C SER A 55 -14.00 1.40 1.33
N SER A 56 -14.06 2.28 2.33
CA SER A 56 -15.13 3.28 2.50
C SER A 56 -15.15 4.36 1.41
N LEU A 57 -14.06 4.48 0.67
CA LEU A 57 -13.90 5.46 -0.40
C LEU A 57 -14.22 4.91 -1.80
N LYS A 58 -14.77 3.68 -1.89
CA LYS A 58 -15.16 3.09 -3.18
C LYS A 58 -16.07 4.02 -3.98
N GLY A 59 -15.77 4.17 -5.26
CA GLY A 59 -16.53 5.04 -6.17
C GLY A 59 -16.14 6.52 -6.10
N LYS A 60 -15.11 6.87 -5.31
CA LYS A 60 -14.58 8.24 -5.26
C LYS A 60 -13.23 8.33 -5.96
N LYS A 61 -12.94 9.48 -6.55
CA LYS A 61 -11.59 9.88 -6.94
C LYS A 61 -10.81 10.26 -5.69
N ILE A 62 -9.58 9.73 -5.54
CA ILE A 62 -8.80 9.92 -4.33
C ILE A 62 -7.46 10.57 -4.70
N MET A 63 -7.08 11.62 -4.00
CA MET A 63 -5.73 12.16 -4.03
C MET A 63 -5.00 11.77 -2.74
N ILE A 64 -3.93 10.99 -2.87
CA ILE A 64 -3.00 10.73 -1.76
C ILE A 64 -1.88 11.75 -1.84
N VAL A 65 -1.51 12.36 -0.71
CA VAL A 65 -0.42 13.34 -0.64
C VAL A 65 0.41 13.13 0.63
N ASN A 66 1.73 13.10 0.50
CA ASN A 66 2.61 13.12 1.67
C ASN A 66 2.91 14.56 2.07
N THR A 67 2.83 14.85 3.36
CA THR A 67 2.83 16.22 3.88
C THR A 67 3.92 16.45 4.92
N ALA A 68 4.25 17.71 5.15
CA ALA A 68 5.16 18.13 6.23
C ALA A 68 4.86 19.56 6.67
N SER A 69 5.02 19.83 7.98
CA SER A 69 4.71 21.14 8.60
C SER A 69 5.81 22.19 8.42
N LYS A 70 7.07 21.75 8.16
CA LYS A 70 8.24 22.66 8.09
C LYS A 70 8.91 22.66 6.71
N CYS A 71 8.12 22.54 5.65
CA CYS A 71 8.58 22.49 4.27
C CYS A 71 8.28 23.81 3.55
N GLY A 72 9.12 24.21 2.60
CA GLY A 72 8.82 25.35 1.73
C GLY A 72 7.55 25.17 0.88
N LEU A 73 7.06 23.91 0.74
CA LEU A 73 5.81 23.59 0.04
C LEU A 73 4.58 23.50 0.96
N THR A 74 4.76 23.68 2.28
CA THR A 74 3.66 23.62 3.28
C THR A 74 2.48 24.56 2.94
N PRO A 75 2.66 25.74 2.31
CA PRO A 75 1.53 26.56 1.87
C PRO A 75 0.55 25.87 0.94
N GLN A 76 0.91 24.76 0.28
CA GLN A 76 -0.01 23.96 -0.56
C GLN A 76 -1.20 23.38 0.24
N TYR A 77 -1.12 23.29 1.57
CA TYR A 77 -2.28 22.91 2.38
C TYR A 77 -3.50 23.80 2.12
N LYS A 78 -3.28 25.10 1.88
CA LYS A 78 -4.36 26.04 1.56
C LYS A 78 -5.10 25.63 0.28
N ASP A 79 -4.35 25.27 -0.76
CA ASP A 79 -4.93 24.88 -2.05
C ASP A 79 -5.56 23.48 -1.98
N LEU A 80 -4.93 22.54 -1.24
CA LEU A 80 -5.50 21.22 -0.97
C LEU A 80 -6.86 21.35 -0.28
N GLU A 81 -6.95 22.16 0.77
CA GLU A 81 -8.20 22.39 1.49
C GLU A 81 -9.26 23.07 0.62
N ALA A 82 -8.84 24.02 -0.21
CA ALA A 82 -9.75 24.71 -1.12
C ALA A 82 -10.40 23.73 -2.11
N ILE A 83 -9.60 22.91 -2.81
CA ILE A 83 -10.16 21.94 -3.76
C ILE A 83 -10.91 20.81 -3.04
N TYR A 84 -10.49 20.41 -1.83
CA TYR A 84 -11.25 19.44 -1.05
C TYR A 84 -12.66 19.96 -0.75
N LYS A 85 -12.79 21.17 -0.22
CA LYS A 85 -14.10 21.80 0.07
C LYS A 85 -14.98 21.93 -1.15
N GLU A 86 -14.40 22.25 -2.31
CA GLU A 86 -15.15 22.42 -3.55
C GLU A 86 -15.67 21.10 -4.13
N TYR A 87 -14.90 19.99 -3.98
CA TYR A 87 -15.19 18.75 -4.70
C TYR A 87 -15.57 17.56 -3.81
N LYS A 88 -15.47 17.64 -2.47
CA LYS A 88 -15.76 16.50 -1.58
C LYS A 88 -17.16 15.93 -1.74
N ASP A 89 -18.15 16.79 -1.99
CA ASP A 89 -19.55 16.38 -2.19
C ASP A 89 -19.83 15.94 -3.64
N LYS A 90 -18.82 16.02 -4.51
CA LYS A 90 -18.85 15.61 -5.92
C LYS A 90 -18.03 14.33 -6.17
N GLY A 91 -17.79 13.54 -5.12
CA GLY A 91 -17.09 12.25 -5.26
C GLY A 91 -15.56 12.34 -5.25
N PHE A 92 -14.97 13.41 -4.73
CA PHE A 92 -13.52 13.55 -4.57
C PHE A 92 -13.12 13.56 -3.10
N VAL A 93 -11.96 12.97 -2.79
CA VAL A 93 -11.40 12.99 -1.43
C VAL A 93 -9.88 13.14 -1.48
N ILE A 94 -9.33 13.87 -0.51
CA ILE A 94 -7.89 13.94 -0.25
C ILE A 94 -7.59 13.13 0.99
N VAL A 95 -6.49 12.37 0.99
CA VAL A 95 -5.95 11.68 2.16
C VAL A 95 -4.49 12.09 2.32
N GLY A 96 -4.18 12.78 3.40
CA GLY A 96 -2.84 13.26 3.73
C GLY A 96 -2.08 12.31 4.62
N PHE A 97 -0.80 12.09 4.31
CA PHE A 97 0.11 11.29 5.11
C PHE A 97 1.30 12.16 5.55
N PRO A 98 1.38 12.57 6.81
CA PRO A 98 2.56 13.22 7.34
C PRO A 98 3.79 12.31 7.22
N ALA A 99 4.93 12.85 6.79
CA ALA A 99 6.14 12.06 6.58
C ALA A 99 7.41 12.86 6.94
N ASN A 100 8.29 12.26 7.74
CA ASN A 100 9.53 12.89 8.19
C ASN A 100 10.77 12.51 7.37
N ASN A 101 10.57 11.84 6.21
CA ASN A 101 11.67 11.32 5.37
C ASN A 101 12.49 12.41 4.68
N PHE A 102 11.97 13.61 4.56
CA PHE A 102 12.62 14.68 3.81
C PHE A 102 13.10 15.80 4.74
N ALA A 103 14.42 15.84 4.95
CA ALA A 103 15.11 16.85 5.78
C ALA A 103 14.49 17.03 7.19
N SER A 104 13.90 15.99 7.76
CA SER A 104 13.23 16.02 9.07
C SER A 104 12.21 17.15 9.20
N GLN A 105 11.46 17.40 8.12
CA GLN A 105 10.50 18.52 8.05
C GLN A 105 9.11 18.22 8.68
N GLU A 106 8.93 17.02 9.25
CA GLU A 106 7.72 16.65 10.02
C GLU A 106 8.09 16.05 11.39
N PRO A 107 8.76 16.82 12.27
CA PRO A 107 9.26 16.28 13.53
C PRO A 107 8.17 16.08 14.59
N GLY A 108 7.00 16.72 14.43
CA GLY A 108 5.93 16.74 15.40
C GLY A 108 5.30 15.35 15.65
N THR A 109 4.63 15.21 16.78
CA THR A 109 3.71 14.11 17.07
C THR A 109 2.44 14.25 16.24
N ASN A 110 1.63 13.20 16.13
CA ASN A 110 0.33 13.26 15.45
C ASN A 110 -0.55 14.38 15.97
N LYS A 111 -0.58 14.58 17.29
CA LYS A 111 -1.37 15.64 17.91
C LYS A 111 -0.88 17.05 17.57
N GLU A 112 0.42 17.24 17.50
CA GLU A 112 1.01 18.52 17.06
C GLU A 112 0.74 18.78 15.59
N ILE A 113 0.81 17.74 14.74
CA ILE A 113 0.51 17.83 13.30
C ILE A 113 -0.98 18.16 13.10
N GLU A 114 -1.89 17.49 13.79
CA GLU A 114 -3.32 17.78 13.76
C GLU A 114 -3.59 19.25 14.10
N THR A 115 -3.05 19.69 15.24
CA THR A 115 -3.18 21.07 15.71
C THR A 115 -2.64 22.06 14.69
N PHE A 116 -1.45 21.80 14.13
CA PHE A 116 -0.83 22.64 13.11
C PHE A 116 -1.71 22.75 11.86
N CYS A 117 -2.19 21.64 11.32
CA CYS A 117 -3.02 21.60 10.11
C CYS A 117 -4.33 22.36 10.31
N GLN A 118 -5.00 22.16 11.45
CA GLN A 118 -6.26 22.83 11.75
C GLN A 118 -6.08 24.33 11.98
N GLN A 119 -5.13 24.72 12.83
CA GLN A 119 -4.96 26.13 13.20
C GLN A 119 -4.41 27.00 12.08
N ASN A 120 -3.49 26.49 11.27
CA ASN A 120 -2.82 27.29 10.26
C ASN A 120 -3.51 27.25 8.88
N TYR A 121 -4.20 26.14 8.56
CA TYR A 121 -4.76 25.93 7.22
C TYR A 121 -6.22 25.51 7.22
N GLY A 122 -6.83 25.26 8.39
CA GLY A 122 -8.22 24.82 8.52
C GLY A 122 -8.47 23.51 7.80
N VAL A 123 -7.50 22.59 7.80
CA VAL A 123 -7.57 21.29 7.11
C VAL A 123 -8.73 20.48 7.64
N THR A 124 -9.61 20.03 6.74
CA THR A 124 -10.77 19.18 7.05
C THR A 124 -10.76 17.85 6.28
N PHE A 125 -9.85 17.66 5.34
CA PHE A 125 -9.68 16.36 4.70
C PHE A 125 -8.98 15.36 5.64
N PRO A 126 -9.22 14.05 5.45
CA PRO A 126 -8.59 13.00 6.25
C PRO A 126 -7.07 13.08 6.30
N MET A 127 -6.52 13.14 7.51
CA MET A 127 -5.09 13.10 7.78
C MET A 127 -4.77 11.82 8.55
N MET A 128 -3.81 11.07 8.03
CA MET A 128 -3.41 9.77 8.59
C MET A 128 -2.24 9.92 9.56
N ASP A 129 -1.98 8.84 10.33
CA ASP A 129 -0.79 8.71 11.16
C ASP A 129 0.48 9.02 10.36
N LYS A 130 1.48 9.57 11.04
CA LYS A 130 2.79 9.84 10.45
C LYS A 130 3.49 8.53 10.10
N ILE A 131 3.85 8.36 8.85
CA ILE A 131 4.46 7.14 8.31
C ILE A 131 5.76 7.41 7.57
N SER A 132 6.54 6.36 7.30
CA SER A 132 7.64 6.42 6.35
C SER A 132 7.10 6.21 4.92
N VAL A 133 7.50 7.12 4.01
CA VAL A 133 7.10 7.08 2.60
C VAL A 133 8.25 6.76 1.66
N LYS A 134 9.46 6.54 2.21
CA LYS A 134 10.68 6.23 1.46
C LYS A 134 11.66 5.44 2.34
N GLY A 135 12.50 4.59 1.72
CA GLY A 135 13.50 3.79 2.43
C GLY A 135 12.99 2.39 2.77
N ASP A 136 13.77 1.66 3.59
CA ASP A 136 13.53 0.25 3.89
C ASP A 136 12.27 0.04 4.74
N ASP A 137 11.90 1.01 5.53
CA ASP A 137 10.74 1.05 6.40
C ASP A 137 9.49 1.67 5.74
N MET A 138 9.53 1.89 4.41
CA MET A 138 8.40 2.43 3.64
C MET A 138 7.11 1.66 3.92
N ALA A 139 6.05 2.37 4.27
CA ALA A 139 4.73 1.80 4.54
C ALA A 139 4.14 1.10 3.31
N GLU A 140 3.39 0.01 3.51
CA GLU A 140 2.86 -0.84 2.42
C GLU A 140 1.98 -0.07 1.44
N ILE A 141 1.21 0.92 1.90
CA ILE A 141 0.42 1.78 1.03
C ILE A 141 1.32 2.59 0.07
N TYR A 142 2.49 3.06 0.52
CA TYR A 142 3.44 3.76 -0.33
C TYR A 142 4.21 2.81 -1.26
N LYS A 143 4.45 1.55 -0.85
CA LYS A 143 4.96 0.52 -1.77
C LYS A 143 3.95 0.24 -2.90
N PHE A 144 2.65 0.24 -2.60
CA PHE A 144 1.61 0.16 -3.64
C PHE A 144 1.67 1.37 -4.58
N LEU A 145 1.75 2.58 -4.06
CA LEU A 145 1.76 3.81 -4.87
C LEU A 145 3.01 3.94 -5.75
N THR A 146 4.15 3.37 -5.34
CA THR A 146 5.44 3.57 -5.99
C THR A 146 5.93 2.38 -6.83
N GLN A 147 5.43 1.16 -6.60
CA GLN A 147 5.93 -0.05 -7.26
C GLN A 147 4.96 -0.56 -8.32
N LYS A 148 5.40 -0.61 -9.59
CA LYS A 148 4.62 -1.13 -10.72
C LYS A 148 4.12 -2.56 -10.48
N SER A 149 4.93 -3.40 -9.81
CA SER A 149 4.55 -4.77 -9.45
C SER A 149 3.31 -4.85 -8.57
N LYS A 150 2.98 -3.78 -7.85
CA LYS A 150 1.81 -3.67 -6.96
C LYS A 150 0.68 -2.85 -7.62
N ASN A 151 0.99 -1.67 -8.19
CA ASN A 151 -0.02 -0.77 -8.75
C ASN A 151 -0.41 -1.09 -10.21
N GLY A 152 0.43 -1.85 -10.93
CA GLY A 152 0.18 -2.22 -12.32
C GLY A 152 0.38 -1.10 -13.36
N VAL A 153 0.83 0.09 -12.92
CA VAL A 153 0.95 1.29 -13.78
C VAL A 153 2.41 1.67 -14.02
N GLN A 154 3.11 2.07 -12.97
CA GLN A 154 4.50 2.55 -13.09
C GLN A 154 5.28 2.39 -11.80
N ASP A 155 6.61 2.30 -11.92
CA ASP A 155 7.51 2.55 -10.81
C ASP A 155 7.73 4.05 -10.66
N SER A 156 7.83 4.52 -9.41
CA SER A 156 8.12 5.91 -9.09
C SER A 156 8.81 5.99 -7.74
N GLU A 157 9.45 7.12 -7.46
CA GLU A 157 9.94 7.44 -6.12
C GLU A 157 9.14 8.60 -5.54
N VAL A 158 9.06 8.65 -4.21
CA VAL A 158 8.63 9.88 -3.53
C VAL A 158 9.80 10.84 -3.56
N GLU A 159 9.70 11.88 -4.39
CA GLU A 159 10.81 12.82 -4.63
C GLU A 159 10.97 13.82 -3.49
N TRP A 160 9.85 14.29 -2.92
CA TRP A 160 9.81 15.29 -1.85
C TRP A 160 8.45 15.32 -1.17
N ASN A 161 8.31 16.14 -0.13
CA ASN A 161 7.02 16.46 0.49
C ASN A 161 6.05 17.06 -0.53
N PHE A 162 4.76 16.81 -0.36
CA PHE A 162 3.67 17.25 -1.23
C PHE A 162 3.65 16.63 -2.63
N GLN A 163 4.24 15.44 -2.79
CA GLN A 163 3.97 14.61 -3.98
C GLN A 163 2.55 14.04 -3.89
N LYS A 164 1.85 14.02 -5.02
CA LYS A 164 0.47 13.55 -5.07
C LYS A 164 0.34 12.33 -5.96
N TYR A 165 -0.59 11.46 -5.61
CA TYR A 165 -0.96 10.27 -6.36
C TYR A 165 -2.46 10.31 -6.61
N LEU A 166 -2.87 10.24 -7.87
CA LEU A 166 -4.26 10.28 -8.29
C LEU A 166 -4.77 8.85 -8.46
N ILE A 167 -5.86 8.53 -7.78
CA ILE A 167 -6.49 7.21 -7.75
C ILE A 167 -7.92 7.34 -8.27
N ASN A 168 -8.29 6.51 -9.25
CA ASN A 168 -9.63 6.53 -9.84
C ASN A 168 -10.68 5.87 -8.93
N GLU A 169 -11.94 5.91 -9.36
CA GLU A 169 -13.11 5.37 -8.66
C GLU A 169 -13.06 3.83 -8.49
N LYS A 170 -12.14 3.15 -9.19
CA LYS A 170 -11.89 1.72 -9.05
C LYS A 170 -10.77 1.42 -8.04
N GLY A 171 -10.17 2.45 -7.46
CA GLY A 171 -9.05 2.33 -6.51
C GLY A 171 -7.70 2.07 -7.18
N GLU A 172 -7.57 2.37 -8.45
CA GLU A 172 -6.36 2.16 -9.24
C GLU A 172 -5.55 3.44 -9.36
N LEU A 173 -4.22 3.34 -9.25
CA LEU A 173 -3.33 4.46 -9.53
C LEU A 173 -3.50 4.90 -11.00
N VAL A 174 -3.69 6.19 -11.20
CA VAL A 174 -3.80 6.80 -12.54
C VAL A 174 -2.57 7.62 -12.87
N LYS A 175 -2.11 8.44 -11.93
CA LYS A 175 -1.01 9.37 -12.16
C LYS A 175 -0.26 9.74 -10.91
N VAL A 176 1.03 9.99 -11.08
CA VAL A 176 1.91 10.59 -10.06
C VAL A 176 2.16 12.04 -10.44
N ILE A 177 1.90 12.95 -9.51
CA ILE A 177 2.04 14.39 -9.68
C ILE A 177 3.24 14.88 -8.86
N LYS A 178 4.09 15.67 -9.49
CA LYS A 178 5.31 16.20 -8.88
C LYS A 178 5.02 17.06 -7.65
N PRO A 179 5.93 17.11 -6.66
CA PRO A 179 5.76 17.90 -5.43
C PRO A 179 5.42 19.36 -5.65
N ARG A 180 6.10 20.02 -6.61
CA ARG A 180 5.93 21.45 -6.89
C ARG A 180 4.67 21.81 -7.69
N THR A 181 4.02 20.84 -8.35
CA THR A 181 2.75 21.05 -9.04
C THR A 181 1.69 21.42 -8.01
N LEU A 182 1.05 22.56 -8.18
CA LEU A 182 0.04 23.05 -7.27
C LEU A 182 -1.21 22.15 -7.30
N PRO A 183 -1.91 21.98 -6.19
CA PRO A 183 -3.17 21.23 -6.15
C PRO A 183 -4.25 21.79 -7.11
N THR A 184 -4.18 23.09 -7.40
CA THR A 184 -5.09 23.79 -8.31
C THR A 184 -4.64 23.75 -9.78
N ASP A 185 -3.60 22.99 -10.11
CA ASP A 185 -3.15 22.84 -11.49
C ASP A 185 -4.29 22.37 -12.40
N PRO A 186 -4.44 22.95 -13.63
CA PRO A 186 -5.49 22.58 -14.56
C PRO A 186 -5.59 21.07 -14.84
N GLU A 187 -4.46 20.37 -14.85
CA GLU A 187 -4.44 18.92 -15.03
C GLU A 187 -5.17 18.19 -13.90
N ILE A 188 -4.91 18.57 -12.65
CA ILE A 188 -5.54 17.98 -11.47
C ILE A 188 -7.04 18.31 -11.46
N ILE A 189 -7.39 19.59 -11.71
CA ILE A 189 -8.79 20.03 -11.72
C ILE A 189 -9.57 19.33 -12.83
N SER A 190 -8.99 19.20 -14.02
CA SER A 190 -9.63 18.48 -15.13
C SER A 190 -9.85 17.01 -14.78
N TRP A 191 -8.88 16.37 -14.15
CA TRP A 191 -9.02 14.98 -13.70
C TRP A 191 -10.11 14.84 -12.62
N ILE A 192 -10.23 15.77 -11.68
CA ILE A 192 -11.28 15.75 -10.66
C ILE A 192 -12.66 15.84 -11.30
N LYS A 193 -12.81 16.73 -12.30
CA LYS A 193 -14.10 16.99 -12.96
C LYS A 193 -14.57 15.85 -13.88
N GLY A 194 -13.67 15.03 -14.40
CA GLY A 194 -14.00 13.84 -15.17
C GLY A 194 -13.81 13.85 -16.55
#